data_785c775c34937feac7808c705926a501
#
_entry.id   785c775c34937feac7808c705926a501
#
_cell.length_a   1.000
_cell.length_b   1.000
_cell.length_c   1.000
_cell.angle_alpha   90.00
_cell.angle_beta   90.00
_cell.angle_gamma   90.00
#
_symmetry.space_group_name_H-M   'P 1'
#
loop_
_entity.id
_entity.type
_entity.pdbx_description
1 polymer ?
#
loop_
_entity_poly.entity_id
_entity_poly.type
_entity_poly.pdbx_seq_one_letter_code
_entity_poly.pdbx_strand_id
1 'polypeptide(L)'
;MPRLPLVILLLLASGCTALPNRSLSLPDRHTLVREPLIVYSDFAVEPHHRLLEELIARRADVSRTLNLPSSAERAHVYLFDSTDRFRQFMRLHHPEMPDRRAFFLETDTRLLVYTQWGDRVAEDLRHEMTHAYLHAVVPNLPLWLDEGLAEYFEVPRGYAGLNYEHLAMVLDQIEQGKWTPNLARLEQLHPADNMSLGEYAESWAWVHFLLHGHPGGSTILQAYLADLRVHAVAEPLS
;
A
#
# COMPACT_ATOMS: atom_id res chain seq x y z
N MET A 1 -59.59 -58.53 -15.76
CA MET A 1 -58.25 -58.13 -15.26
C MET A 1 -57.91 -56.77 -15.86
N PRO A 2 -57.99 -55.67 -15.10
CA PRO A 2 -57.63 -54.36 -15.59
C PRO A 2 -56.12 -54.11 -15.46
N ARG A 3 -55.49 -53.59 -16.51
CA ARG A 3 -54.09 -53.18 -16.57
C ARG A 3 -53.95 -51.79 -15.99
N LEU A 4 -53.17 -51.62 -14.91
CA LEU A 4 -52.74 -50.33 -14.37
C LEU A 4 -51.70 -49.67 -15.31
N PRO A 5 -51.81 -48.38 -15.61
CA PRO A 5 -50.74 -47.66 -16.31
C PRO A 5 -49.66 -47.23 -15.33
N LEU A 6 -48.42 -47.55 -15.69
CA LEU A 6 -47.20 -47.14 -14.99
C LEU A 6 -46.94 -45.64 -15.27
N VAL A 7 -47.15 -44.76 -14.28
CA VAL A 7 -46.79 -43.34 -14.38
C VAL A 7 -45.31 -43.19 -13.99
N ILE A 8 -44.45 -42.92 -14.99
CA ILE A 8 -43.06 -42.58 -14.75
C ILE A 8 -42.96 -41.13 -14.40
N LEU A 9 -42.68 -40.82 -13.12
CA LEU A 9 -42.44 -39.49 -12.60
C LEU A 9 -41.00 -39.10 -12.92
N LEU A 10 -40.77 -38.26 -13.95
CA LEU A 10 -39.47 -37.66 -14.24
C LEU A 10 -39.18 -36.54 -13.23
N LEU A 11 -38.35 -36.80 -12.23
CA LEU A 11 -37.76 -35.80 -11.36
C LEU A 11 -36.71 -34.99 -12.13
N LEU A 12 -37.10 -33.81 -12.59
CA LEU A 12 -36.13 -32.81 -13.08
C LEU A 12 -35.40 -32.24 -11.87
N ALA A 13 -34.21 -32.76 -11.59
CA ALA A 13 -33.27 -32.14 -10.66
C ALA A 13 -32.74 -30.85 -11.28
N SER A 14 -33.38 -29.72 -10.98
CA SER A 14 -32.84 -28.38 -11.26
C SER A 14 -31.63 -28.16 -10.34
N GLY A 15 -30.45 -28.57 -10.78
CA GLY A 15 -29.20 -28.20 -10.15
C GLY A 15 -28.98 -26.69 -10.31
N CYS A 16 -29.32 -25.91 -9.29
CA CYS A 16 -28.80 -24.55 -9.18
C CYS A 16 -27.29 -24.66 -8.98
N THR A 17 -26.53 -24.58 -10.07
CA THR A 17 -25.11 -24.24 -9.98
C THR A 17 -25.04 -22.78 -9.52
N ALA A 18 -24.92 -22.57 -8.21
CA ALA A 18 -24.57 -21.24 -7.70
C ALA A 18 -23.22 -20.85 -8.33
N LEU A 19 -23.25 -19.91 -9.26
CA LEU A 19 -22.03 -19.30 -9.76
C LEU A 19 -21.31 -18.72 -8.54
N PRO A 20 -19.99 -18.98 -8.37
CA PRO A 20 -19.26 -18.39 -7.27
C PRO A 20 -19.46 -16.88 -7.31
N ASN A 21 -19.85 -16.31 -6.18
CA ASN A 21 -20.07 -14.87 -6.06
C ASN A 21 -18.73 -14.16 -6.23
N ARG A 22 -18.40 -13.76 -7.45
CA ARG A 22 -17.11 -13.16 -7.85
C ARG A 22 -16.75 -11.90 -7.04
N SER A 23 -17.74 -11.23 -6.45
CA SER A 23 -17.51 -10.05 -5.62
C SER A 23 -16.75 -10.36 -4.32
N LEU A 24 -16.70 -11.64 -3.92
CA LEU A 24 -16.12 -12.09 -2.65
C LEU A 24 -14.76 -12.79 -2.80
N SER A 25 -14.25 -12.93 -4.02
CA SER A 25 -12.95 -13.57 -4.29
C SER A 25 -11.87 -12.55 -4.65
N LEU A 26 -10.62 -12.93 -4.42
CA LEU A 26 -9.47 -12.19 -4.95
C LEU A 26 -9.51 -12.11 -6.48
N PRO A 27 -8.93 -11.06 -7.08
CA PRO A 27 -8.63 -11.05 -8.51
C PRO A 27 -7.73 -12.23 -8.90
N ASP A 28 -8.16 -13.06 -9.85
CA ASP A 28 -7.45 -14.27 -10.26
C ASP A 28 -7.54 -14.58 -11.77
N ARG A 29 -8.23 -13.73 -12.54
CA ARG A 29 -8.43 -13.97 -13.97
C ARG A 29 -7.14 -13.87 -14.79
N HIS A 30 -6.24 -13.00 -14.36
CA HIS A 30 -4.97 -12.75 -15.00
C HIS A 30 -3.88 -12.72 -13.95
N THR A 31 -2.76 -13.37 -14.24
CA THR A 31 -1.55 -13.32 -13.42
C THR A 31 -0.40 -12.87 -14.29
N LEU A 32 0.30 -11.84 -13.86
CA LEU A 32 1.47 -11.30 -14.53
C LEU A 32 2.64 -11.25 -13.55
N VAL A 33 3.75 -11.88 -13.92
CA VAL A 33 5.00 -11.83 -13.15
C VAL A 33 5.96 -10.84 -13.82
N ARG A 34 6.25 -9.78 -13.10
CA ARG A 34 7.24 -8.76 -13.46
C ARG A 34 8.08 -8.45 -12.23
N GLU A 35 9.21 -9.13 -12.09
CA GLU A 35 10.05 -9.00 -10.89
C GLU A 35 10.29 -7.54 -10.50
N PRO A 36 10.11 -7.17 -9.23
CA PRO A 36 9.75 -8.01 -8.06
C PRO A 36 8.24 -8.12 -7.83
N LEU A 37 7.38 -7.89 -8.82
CA LEU A 37 5.92 -7.86 -8.69
C LEU A 37 5.30 -9.16 -9.20
N ILE A 38 4.28 -9.65 -8.49
CA ILE A 38 3.30 -10.60 -9.00
C ILE A 38 1.96 -9.91 -8.97
N VAL A 39 1.39 -9.64 -10.14
CA VAL A 39 0.14 -8.90 -10.29
C VAL A 39 -0.98 -9.88 -10.62
N TYR A 40 -2.00 -9.90 -9.77
CA TYR A 40 -3.26 -10.63 -9.96
C TYR A 40 -4.35 -9.62 -10.28
N SER A 41 -5.08 -9.79 -11.36
CA SER A 41 -6.08 -8.82 -11.80
C SER A 41 -7.33 -9.44 -12.38
N ASP A 42 -8.43 -8.68 -12.38
CA ASP A 42 -9.69 -9.04 -13.02
C ASP A 42 -9.71 -8.79 -14.53
N PHE A 43 -8.69 -8.11 -15.02
CA PHE A 43 -8.54 -7.69 -16.42
C PHE A 43 -7.09 -7.87 -16.87
N ALA A 44 -6.86 -7.92 -18.16
CA ALA A 44 -5.50 -8.05 -18.71
C ALA A 44 -4.72 -6.75 -18.50
N VAL A 45 -3.52 -6.87 -17.92
CA VAL A 45 -2.54 -5.78 -17.81
C VAL A 45 -1.36 -6.12 -18.72
N GLU A 46 -0.99 -5.17 -19.57
CA GLU A 46 0.14 -5.36 -20.48
C GLU A 46 1.46 -5.53 -19.72
N PRO A 47 2.34 -6.48 -20.09
CA PRO A 47 3.58 -6.76 -19.35
C PRO A 47 4.50 -5.56 -19.19
N HIS A 48 4.49 -4.62 -20.13
CA HIS A 48 5.26 -3.38 -20.10
C HIS A 48 4.38 -2.16 -19.88
N HIS A 49 3.28 -2.32 -19.17
CA HIS A 49 2.45 -1.18 -18.82
C HIS A 49 3.27 -0.18 -18.00
N ARG A 50 3.20 1.12 -18.39
CA ARG A 50 4.05 2.17 -17.82
C ARG A 50 3.99 2.24 -16.28
N LEU A 51 2.83 1.92 -15.69
CA LEU A 51 2.66 1.89 -14.24
C LEU A 51 3.54 0.81 -13.61
N LEU A 52 3.59 -0.40 -14.16
CA LEU A 52 4.44 -1.48 -13.63
C LEU A 52 5.93 -1.14 -13.76
N GLU A 53 6.33 -0.58 -14.90
CA GLU A 53 7.72 -0.13 -15.10
C GLU A 53 8.09 0.99 -14.12
N GLU A 54 7.14 1.89 -13.81
CA GLU A 54 7.33 2.93 -12.81
C GLU A 54 7.50 2.34 -11.39
N LEU A 55 6.67 1.38 -10.99
CA LEU A 55 6.78 0.73 -9.67
C LEU A 55 8.11 -0.02 -9.52
N ILE A 56 8.55 -0.75 -10.55
CA ILE A 56 9.85 -1.43 -10.57
C ILE A 56 10.98 -0.41 -10.40
N ALA A 57 10.91 0.70 -11.14
CA ALA A 57 11.91 1.77 -11.03
C ALA A 57 11.86 2.46 -9.66
N ARG A 58 10.68 2.59 -9.05
CA ARG A 58 10.49 3.17 -7.72
C ARG A 58 11.24 2.39 -6.65
N ARG A 59 11.24 1.07 -6.71
CA ARG A 59 12.05 0.24 -5.81
C ARG A 59 13.54 0.64 -5.82
N ALA A 60 14.09 0.87 -7.01
CA ALA A 60 15.48 1.32 -7.14
C ALA A 60 15.68 2.75 -6.60
N ASP A 61 14.66 3.62 -6.74
CA ASP A 61 14.73 4.97 -6.17
C ASP A 61 14.69 4.93 -4.64
N VAL A 62 13.79 4.14 -4.02
CA VAL A 62 13.73 3.93 -2.56
C VAL A 62 15.08 3.42 -2.05
N SER A 63 15.59 2.34 -2.64
CA SER A 63 16.87 1.74 -2.26
C SER A 63 18.03 2.75 -2.33
N ARG A 64 18.11 3.53 -3.41
CA ARG A 64 19.18 4.51 -3.63
C ARG A 64 19.07 5.71 -2.69
N THR A 65 17.86 6.28 -2.55
CA THR A 65 17.63 7.48 -1.74
C THR A 65 17.89 7.20 -0.26
N LEU A 66 17.45 6.04 0.20
CA LEU A 66 17.54 5.65 1.61
C LEU A 66 18.78 4.80 1.94
N ASN A 67 19.62 4.50 0.95
CA ASN A 67 20.78 3.61 1.10
C ASN A 67 20.42 2.24 1.68
N LEU A 68 19.28 1.69 1.25
CA LEU A 68 18.79 0.38 1.67
C LEU A 68 19.17 -0.70 0.66
N PRO A 69 19.40 -1.95 1.10
CA PRO A 69 19.59 -3.07 0.17
C PRO A 69 18.32 -3.35 -0.60
N SER A 70 18.45 -3.95 -1.78
CA SER A 70 17.29 -4.51 -2.47
C SER A 70 16.93 -5.89 -1.90
N SER A 71 15.67 -6.13 -1.60
CA SER A 71 15.15 -7.46 -1.24
C SER A 71 14.87 -8.30 -2.48
N ALA A 72 14.99 -9.62 -2.38
CA ALA A 72 14.51 -10.56 -3.41
C ALA A 72 13.01 -10.89 -3.21
N GLU A 73 12.41 -10.42 -2.13
CA GLU A 73 11.02 -10.66 -1.81
C GLU A 73 10.09 -10.02 -2.83
N ARG A 74 9.04 -10.76 -3.20
CA ARG A 74 8.05 -10.33 -4.18
C ARG A 74 6.86 -9.69 -3.50
N ALA A 75 6.39 -8.58 -4.05
CA ALA A 75 5.12 -8.01 -3.67
C ALA A 75 3.99 -8.58 -4.53
N HIS A 76 2.93 -9.05 -3.87
CA HIS A 76 1.73 -9.59 -4.49
C HIS A 76 0.67 -8.50 -4.60
N VAL A 77 0.41 -8.03 -5.81
CA VAL A 77 -0.50 -6.92 -6.09
C VAL A 77 -1.82 -7.46 -6.62
N TYR A 78 -2.92 -7.17 -5.93
CA TYR A 78 -4.28 -7.56 -6.30
C TYR A 78 -5.04 -6.34 -6.83
N LEU A 79 -5.28 -6.33 -8.16
CA LEU A 79 -5.97 -5.24 -8.87
C LEU A 79 -7.43 -5.61 -9.14
N PHE A 80 -8.32 -5.02 -8.39
CA PHE A 80 -9.76 -5.16 -8.59
C PHE A 80 -10.23 -4.27 -9.74
N ASP A 81 -11.17 -4.74 -10.54
CA ASP A 81 -11.72 -4.01 -11.69
C ASP A 81 -12.66 -2.86 -11.30
N SER A 82 -13.17 -2.86 -10.06
CA SER A 82 -14.13 -1.86 -9.60
C SER A 82 -14.03 -1.59 -8.09
N THR A 83 -14.41 -0.36 -7.72
CA THR A 83 -14.53 0.10 -6.33
C THR A 83 -15.47 -0.79 -5.52
N ASP A 84 -16.62 -1.15 -6.09
CA ASP A 84 -17.63 -1.93 -5.37
C ASP A 84 -17.12 -3.32 -5.02
N ARG A 85 -16.42 -3.98 -5.97
CA ARG A 85 -15.85 -5.30 -5.74
C ARG A 85 -14.72 -5.25 -4.70
N PHE A 86 -13.83 -4.27 -4.80
CA PHE A 86 -12.77 -4.04 -3.82
C PHE A 86 -13.34 -3.83 -2.42
N ARG A 87 -14.29 -2.91 -2.25
CA ARG A 87 -14.92 -2.62 -0.96
C ARG A 87 -15.68 -3.82 -0.38
N GLN A 88 -16.37 -4.61 -1.23
CA GLN A 88 -17.04 -5.82 -0.77
C GLN A 88 -16.05 -6.86 -0.27
N PHE A 89 -14.94 -7.05 -1.00
CA PHE A 89 -13.87 -7.95 -0.58
C PHE A 89 -13.26 -7.50 0.75
N MET A 90 -12.87 -6.24 0.88
CA MET A 90 -12.25 -5.70 2.09
C MET A 90 -13.18 -5.83 3.31
N ARG A 91 -14.44 -5.46 3.19
CA ARG A 91 -15.42 -5.60 4.28
C ARG A 91 -15.63 -7.03 4.75
N LEU A 92 -15.49 -8.00 3.85
CA LEU A 92 -15.67 -9.41 4.21
C LEU A 92 -14.43 -10.01 4.85
N HIS A 93 -13.25 -9.72 4.29
CA HIS A 93 -12.02 -10.39 4.66
C HIS A 93 -11.15 -9.60 5.63
N HIS A 94 -11.32 -8.27 5.64
CA HIS A 94 -10.56 -7.33 6.46
C HIS A 94 -11.49 -6.25 7.08
N PRO A 95 -12.52 -6.67 7.85
CA PRO A 95 -13.53 -5.76 8.39
C PRO A 95 -12.97 -4.72 9.38
N GLU A 96 -11.78 -4.97 9.92
CA GLU A 96 -11.04 -4.07 10.81
C GLU A 96 -10.38 -2.89 10.06
N MET A 97 -10.19 -3.01 8.74
CA MET A 97 -9.55 -1.97 7.95
C MET A 97 -10.51 -0.81 7.65
N PRO A 98 -10.01 0.45 7.68
CA PRO A 98 -10.80 1.62 7.32
C PRO A 98 -11.21 1.61 5.84
N ASP A 99 -12.20 2.44 5.44
CA ASP A 99 -12.60 2.56 4.02
C ASP A 99 -11.57 3.42 3.25
N ARG A 100 -10.56 2.77 2.68
CA ARG A 100 -9.50 3.37 1.84
C ARG A 100 -9.55 2.78 0.43
N ARG A 101 -8.78 3.36 -0.51
CA ARG A 101 -8.70 2.93 -1.92
C ARG A 101 -7.70 1.81 -2.15
N ALA A 102 -6.71 1.68 -1.25
CA ALA A 102 -5.65 0.69 -1.31
C ALA A 102 -5.19 0.31 0.10
N PHE A 103 -4.51 -0.83 0.20
CA PHE A 103 -3.91 -1.33 1.44
C PHE A 103 -2.66 -2.14 1.16
N PHE A 104 -1.64 -1.91 1.96
CA PHE A 104 -0.54 -2.84 2.15
C PHE A 104 -0.82 -3.72 3.38
N LEU A 105 -0.58 -5.01 3.26
CA LEU A 105 -0.64 -5.97 4.35
C LEU A 105 0.59 -6.86 4.32
N GLU A 106 1.29 -6.91 5.42
CA GLU A 106 2.37 -7.85 5.64
C GLU A 106 1.85 -9.10 6.37
N THR A 107 2.27 -10.26 5.90
CA THR A 107 2.01 -11.54 6.56
C THR A 107 3.34 -12.23 6.83
N ASP A 108 3.36 -13.28 7.62
CA ASP A 108 4.57 -14.06 7.92
C ASP A 108 5.34 -14.54 6.67
N THR A 109 4.71 -14.53 5.50
CA THR A 109 5.27 -15.11 4.29
C THR A 109 5.12 -14.27 3.03
N ARG A 110 4.42 -13.15 3.08
CA ARG A 110 4.09 -12.35 1.87
C ARG A 110 3.84 -10.88 2.17
N LEU A 111 4.23 -10.07 1.21
CA LEU A 111 3.88 -8.66 1.10
C LEU A 111 2.69 -8.54 0.13
N LEU A 112 1.55 -8.07 0.61
CA LEU A 112 0.29 -8.04 -0.13
C LEU A 112 -0.14 -6.59 -0.34
N VAL A 113 -0.47 -6.21 -1.56
CA VAL A 113 -1.04 -4.91 -1.90
C VAL A 113 -2.39 -5.12 -2.55
N TYR A 114 -3.43 -4.51 -2.01
CA TYR A 114 -4.79 -4.54 -2.53
C TYR A 114 -5.20 -3.17 -3.00
N THR A 115 -5.67 -3.04 -4.24
CA THR A 115 -6.17 -1.77 -4.75
C THR A 115 -7.21 -1.97 -5.86
N GLN A 116 -7.98 -0.93 -6.10
CA GLN A 116 -8.94 -0.86 -7.20
C GLN A 116 -8.35 -0.13 -8.41
N TRP A 117 -8.73 -0.52 -9.61
CA TRP A 117 -8.39 0.24 -10.81
C TRP A 117 -9.25 1.50 -10.91
N GLY A 118 -8.61 2.67 -11.01
CA GLY A 118 -9.29 3.97 -11.08
C GLY A 118 -8.30 5.10 -11.33
N ASP A 119 -8.79 6.33 -11.30
CA ASP A 119 -8.02 7.53 -11.68
C ASP A 119 -6.79 7.76 -10.79
N ARG A 120 -6.83 7.32 -9.55
CA ARG A 120 -5.73 7.47 -8.59
C ARG A 120 -4.91 6.20 -8.37
N VAL A 121 -5.12 5.13 -9.15
CA VAL A 121 -4.43 3.84 -8.97
C VAL A 121 -2.91 3.96 -9.00
N ALA A 122 -2.37 4.90 -9.77
CA ALA A 122 -0.92 5.11 -9.84
C ALA A 122 -0.36 5.70 -8.55
N GLU A 123 -1.07 6.63 -7.92
CA GLU A 123 -0.73 7.21 -6.62
C GLU A 123 -0.86 6.14 -5.53
N ASP A 124 -2.03 5.51 -5.45
CA ASP A 124 -2.32 4.45 -4.49
C ASP A 124 -1.25 3.33 -4.55
N LEU A 125 -0.89 2.88 -5.75
CA LEU A 125 0.14 1.85 -5.91
C LEU A 125 1.55 2.34 -5.55
N ARG A 126 1.90 3.59 -5.83
CA ARG A 126 3.21 4.13 -5.39
C ARG A 126 3.30 4.16 -3.87
N HIS A 127 2.23 4.56 -3.19
CA HIS A 127 2.14 4.58 -1.73
C HIS A 127 2.30 3.18 -1.14
N GLU A 128 1.40 2.26 -1.46
CA GLU A 128 1.37 0.91 -0.88
C GLU A 128 2.60 0.06 -1.27
N MET A 129 3.13 0.27 -2.48
CA MET A 129 4.37 -0.40 -2.89
C MET A 129 5.60 0.15 -2.16
N THR A 130 5.56 1.40 -1.70
CA THR A 130 6.64 1.94 -0.86
C THR A 130 6.69 1.20 0.47
N HIS A 131 5.56 0.99 1.14
CA HIS A 131 5.49 0.13 2.33
C HIS A 131 6.05 -1.26 2.04
N ALA A 132 5.61 -1.91 0.95
CA ALA A 132 6.11 -3.24 0.60
C ALA A 132 7.64 -3.27 0.38
N TYR A 133 8.23 -2.25 -0.24
CA TYR A 133 9.68 -2.18 -0.43
C TYR A 133 10.45 -1.89 0.85
N LEU A 134 9.89 -1.10 1.75
CA LEU A 134 10.48 -0.78 3.04
C LEU A 134 10.42 -1.98 3.99
N HIS A 135 9.26 -2.57 4.18
CA HIS A 135 9.05 -3.71 5.06
C HIS A 135 9.83 -4.95 4.64
N ALA A 136 10.09 -5.14 3.34
CA ALA A 136 10.96 -6.19 2.83
C ALA A 136 12.41 -6.11 3.36
N VAL A 137 12.85 -4.96 3.91
CA VAL A 137 14.24 -4.74 4.35
C VAL A 137 14.38 -4.05 5.70
N VAL A 138 13.34 -3.41 6.21
CA VAL A 138 13.32 -2.71 7.51
C VAL A 138 12.08 -3.16 8.30
N PRO A 139 12.19 -4.18 9.16
CA PRO A 139 11.02 -4.85 9.75
C PRO A 139 10.29 -4.03 10.83
N ASN A 140 10.90 -3.01 11.39
CA ASN A 140 10.35 -2.28 12.54
C ASN A 140 10.36 -0.76 12.30
N LEU A 141 9.67 -0.31 11.24
CA LEU A 141 9.53 1.11 10.97
C LEU A 141 8.57 1.76 11.98
N PRO A 142 8.95 2.89 12.61
CA PRO A 142 7.98 3.72 13.33
C PRO A 142 6.90 4.24 12.38
N LEU A 143 5.65 4.28 12.84
CA LEU A 143 4.49 4.64 12.01
C LEU A 143 4.68 5.96 11.25
N TRP A 144 5.19 7.00 11.91
CA TRP A 144 5.42 8.30 11.28
C TRP A 144 6.41 8.24 10.11
N LEU A 145 7.45 7.39 10.26
CA LEU A 145 8.48 7.29 9.23
C LEU A 145 8.00 6.42 8.05
N ASP A 146 7.29 5.35 8.34
CA ASP A 146 6.69 4.47 7.33
C ASP A 146 5.73 5.26 6.44
N GLU A 147 4.77 5.94 7.06
CA GLU A 147 3.80 6.78 6.34
C GLU A 147 4.47 8.00 5.68
N GLY A 148 5.40 8.67 6.38
CA GLY A 148 6.09 9.82 5.81
C GLY A 148 6.94 9.48 4.58
N LEU A 149 7.54 8.29 4.54
CA LEU A 149 8.25 7.77 3.36
C LEU A 149 7.28 7.36 2.26
N ALA A 150 6.14 6.74 2.60
CA ALA A 150 5.11 6.40 1.62
C ALA A 150 4.58 7.66 0.93
N GLU A 151 4.23 8.69 1.68
CA GLU A 151 3.79 10.02 1.17
C GLU A 151 4.87 10.74 0.34
N TYR A 152 6.15 10.58 0.70
CA TYR A 152 7.25 11.11 -0.09
C TYR A 152 7.41 10.40 -1.43
N PHE A 153 7.29 9.07 -1.45
CA PHE A 153 7.47 8.28 -2.65
C PHE A 153 6.20 8.07 -3.48
N GLU A 154 5.01 8.40 -3.00
CA GLU A 154 3.78 8.34 -3.81
C GLU A 154 3.74 9.38 -4.92
N VAL A 155 4.48 10.48 -4.75
CA VAL A 155 4.59 11.56 -5.73
C VAL A 155 5.25 11.06 -7.01
N PRO A 156 4.81 11.47 -8.22
CA PRO A 156 5.44 11.06 -9.47
C PRO A 156 6.96 11.33 -9.49
N ARG A 157 7.72 10.48 -10.16
CA ARG A 157 9.17 10.64 -10.31
C ARG A 157 9.48 12.00 -10.97
N GLY A 158 10.54 12.66 -10.48
CA GLY A 158 10.95 13.99 -10.95
C GLY A 158 10.47 15.16 -10.10
N TYR A 159 9.56 14.93 -9.16
CA TYR A 159 9.08 15.94 -8.22
C TYR A 159 9.87 15.96 -6.91
N ALA A 160 10.92 15.16 -6.78
CA ALA A 160 11.76 15.10 -5.59
C ALA A 160 10.97 14.91 -4.27
N GLY A 161 9.88 14.13 -4.31
CA GLY A 161 9.03 13.88 -3.15
C GLY A 161 8.17 15.07 -2.70
N LEU A 162 8.08 16.14 -3.49
CA LEU A 162 7.29 17.34 -3.13
C LEU A 162 5.79 17.03 -3.30
N ASN A 163 5.12 16.76 -2.19
CA ASN A 163 3.67 16.58 -2.12
C ASN A 163 2.99 17.92 -1.92
N TYR A 164 2.36 18.45 -2.98
CA TYR A 164 1.75 19.78 -2.95
C TYR A 164 0.52 19.86 -2.04
N GLU A 165 -0.22 18.76 -1.87
CA GLU A 165 -1.39 18.74 -0.99
C GLU A 165 -0.94 18.85 0.47
N HIS A 166 0.08 18.13 0.88
CA HIS A 166 0.67 18.24 2.21
C HIS A 166 1.37 19.57 2.45
N LEU A 167 2.10 20.07 1.45
CA LEU A 167 2.72 21.39 1.54
C LEU A 167 1.67 22.49 1.79
N ALA A 168 0.58 22.49 1.03
CA ALA A 168 -0.50 23.44 1.20
C ALA A 168 -1.14 23.34 2.60
N MET A 169 -1.36 22.13 3.10
CA MET A 169 -1.91 21.90 4.43
C MET A 169 -0.99 22.42 5.54
N VAL A 170 0.31 22.10 5.46
CA VAL A 170 1.30 22.57 6.45
C VAL A 170 1.39 24.09 6.44
N LEU A 171 1.44 24.75 5.27
CA LEU A 171 1.49 26.20 5.14
C LEU A 171 0.25 26.86 5.73
N ASP A 172 -0.95 26.33 5.43
CA ASP A 172 -2.20 26.84 6.01
C ASP A 172 -2.21 26.80 7.54
N GLN A 173 -1.74 25.68 8.11
CA GLN A 173 -1.64 25.54 9.57
C GLN A 173 -0.60 26.48 10.19
N ILE A 174 0.53 26.72 9.51
CA ILE A 174 1.54 27.69 9.94
C ILE A 174 0.94 29.11 9.94
N GLU A 175 0.26 29.51 8.86
CA GLU A 175 -0.38 30.82 8.74
C GLU A 175 -1.45 31.06 9.81
N GLN A 176 -2.16 29.99 10.19
CA GLN A 176 -3.15 30.04 11.28
C GLN A 176 -2.54 29.97 12.68
N GLY A 177 -1.22 29.82 12.81
CA GLY A 177 -0.53 29.67 14.09
C GLY A 177 -0.91 28.38 14.84
N LYS A 178 -1.40 27.36 14.12
CA LYS A 178 -1.89 26.11 14.70
C LYS A 178 -0.88 24.96 14.63
N TRP A 179 0.18 25.10 13.84
CA TRP A 179 1.16 24.06 13.66
C TRP A 179 2.49 24.41 14.31
N THR A 180 3.00 23.48 15.10
CA THR A 180 4.36 23.50 15.64
C THR A 180 4.96 22.12 15.39
N PRO A 181 6.08 22.02 14.65
CA PRO A 181 6.73 20.74 14.38
C PRO A 181 7.06 20.00 15.67
N ASN A 182 6.66 18.75 15.77
CA ASN A 182 6.92 17.95 16.98
C ASN A 182 7.19 16.49 16.63
N LEU A 183 8.45 16.18 16.27
CA LEU A 183 8.86 14.82 15.92
C LEU A 183 8.69 13.86 17.09
N ALA A 184 9.02 14.28 18.32
CA ALA A 184 8.87 13.46 19.51
C ALA A 184 7.42 12.99 19.74
N ARG A 185 6.42 13.78 19.33
CA ARG A 185 5.01 13.37 19.37
C ARG A 185 4.71 12.30 18.32
N LEU A 186 5.21 12.47 17.11
CA LEU A 186 5.03 11.49 16.03
C LEU A 186 5.71 10.15 16.34
N GLU A 187 6.86 10.17 16.98
CA GLU A 187 7.59 8.95 17.40
C GLU A 187 6.85 8.15 18.48
N GLN A 188 5.85 8.74 19.16
CA GLN A 188 5.00 8.06 20.12
C GLN A 188 3.76 7.42 19.51
N LEU A 189 3.50 7.63 18.22
CA LEU A 189 2.38 6.99 17.53
C LEU A 189 2.60 5.48 17.46
N HIS A 190 1.56 4.74 17.81
CA HIS A 190 1.59 3.28 17.74
C HIS A 190 1.13 2.81 16.35
N PRO A 191 1.66 1.70 15.80
CA PRO A 191 1.23 1.17 14.50
C PRO A 191 -0.27 0.92 14.34
N ALA A 192 -1.01 0.74 15.45
CA ALA A 192 -2.46 0.59 15.44
C ALA A 192 -3.24 1.93 15.48
N ASP A 193 -2.54 3.06 15.58
CA ASP A 193 -3.20 4.37 15.64
C ASP A 193 -3.70 4.79 14.25
N ASN A 194 -4.85 5.46 14.23
CA ASN A 194 -5.33 6.11 13.02
C ASN A 194 -4.74 7.52 12.93
N MET A 195 -3.76 7.71 12.08
CA MET A 195 -3.18 9.03 11.82
C MET A 195 -4.22 9.97 11.20
N SER A 196 -4.21 11.21 11.65
CA SER A 196 -4.95 12.30 11.04
C SER A 196 -4.24 12.79 9.76
N LEU A 197 -4.95 13.48 8.88
CA LEU A 197 -4.35 14.11 7.69
C LEU A 197 -3.20 15.07 8.04
N GLY A 198 -3.29 15.74 9.19
CA GLY A 198 -2.23 16.62 9.70
C GLY A 198 -0.98 15.83 10.10
N GLU A 199 -1.13 14.63 10.67
CA GLU A 199 -0.01 13.75 11.03
C GLU A 199 0.66 13.15 9.80
N TYR A 200 -0.10 12.76 8.76
CA TYR A 200 0.47 12.39 7.47
C TYR A 200 1.30 13.53 6.87
N ALA A 201 0.73 14.74 6.82
CA ALA A 201 1.43 15.91 6.27
C ALA A 201 2.68 16.28 7.08
N GLU A 202 2.64 16.19 8.41
CA GLU A 202 3.79 16.42 9.27
C GLU A 202 4.87 15.35 9.10
N SER A 203 4.50 14.08 9.00
CA SER A 203 5.41 12.96 8.74
C SER A 203 6.13 13.12 7.41
N TRP A 204 5.38 13.43 6.35
CA TRP A 204 5.95 13.79 5.05
C TRP A 204 6.91 15.00 5.15
N ALA A 205 6.52 16.04 5.87
CA ALA A 205 7.35 17.23 6.00
C ALA A 205 8.69 16.94 6.69
N TRP A 206 8.70 16.09 7.74
CA TRP A 206 9.93 15.65 8.39
C TRP A 206 10.82 14.82 7.46
N VAL A 207 10.25 13.87 6.71
CA VAL A 207 11.00 13.09 5.71
C VAL A 207 11.58 14.00 4.63
N HIS A 208 10.77 14.91 4.08
CA HIS A 208 11.23 15.85 3.06
C HIS A 208 12.31 16.79 3.60
N PHE A 209 12.18 17.30 4.82
CA PHE A 209 13.18 18.13 5.48
C PHE A 209 14.50 17.37 5.68
N LEU A 210 14.47 16.13 6.16
CA LEU A 210 15.68 15.32 6.33
C LEU A 210 16.37 15.04 4.99
N LEU A 211 15.63 14.80 3.93
CA LEU A 211 16.20 14.47 2.63
C LEU A 211 16.70 15.70 1.86
N HIS A 212 16.09 16.89 2.03
CA HIS A 212 16.34 18.06 1.20
C HIS A 212 16.62 19.36 1.96
N GLY A 213 16.09 19.50 3.17
CA GLY A 213 16.11 20.78 3.90
C GLY A 213 17.24 20.91 4.92
N HIS A 214 17.80 19.81 5.42
CA HIS A 214 18.83 19.80 6.47
C HIS A 214 20.19 19.32 5.94
N PRO A 215 21.29 20.10 6.13
CA PRO A 215 22.62 19.63 5.81
C PRO A 215 22.96 18.34 6.59
N GLY A 216 23.24 17.25 5.88
CA GLY A 216 23.49 15.94 6.50
C GLY A 216 22.25 15.16 6.94
N GLY A 217 21.02 15.69 6.76
CA GLY A 217 19.79 15.04 7.15
C GLY A 217 19.56 13.69 6.47
N SER A 218 19.92 13.57 5.19
CA SER A 218 19.89 12.29 4.47
C SER A 218 20.79 11.24 5.13
N THR A 219 21.99 11.63 5.61
CA THR A 219 22.89 10.72 6.32
C THR A 219 22.32 10.31 7.68
N ILE A 220 21.66 11.22 8.39
CA ILE A 220 20.95 10.92 9.66
C ILE A 220 19.85 9.90 9.41
N LEU A 221 18.98 10.14 8.43
CA LEU A 221 17.90 9.23 8.10
C LEU A 221 18.40 7.85 7.66
N GLN A 222 19.43 7.80 6.83
CA GLN A 222 20.04 6.54 6.38
C GLN A 222 20.67 5.76 7.55
N ALA A 223 21.34 6.45 8.48
CA ALA A 223 21.89 5.81 9.67
C ALA A 223 20.79 5.26 10.59
N TYR A 224 19.71 6.01 10.76
CA TYR A 224 18.55 5.57 11.53
C TYR A 224 17.88 4.33 10.93
N LEU A 225 17.67 4.31 9.61
CA LEU A 225 17.13 3.14 8.92
C LEU A 225 18.08 1.94 8.99
N ALA A 226 19.39 2.16 8.97
CA ALA A 226 20.38 1.09 9.15
C ALA A 226 20.32 0.50 10.57
N ASP A 227 20.09 1.32 11.58
CA ASP A 227 19.92 0.89 12.96
C ASP A 227 18.62 0.07 13.15
N LEU A 228 17.48 0.56 12.63
CA LEU A 228 16.19 -0.14 12.62
C LEU A 228 16.23 -1.53 11.96
N ARG A 229 17.14 -1.75 11.02
CA ARG A 229 17.33 -3.06 10.36
C ARG A 229 17.99 -4.10 11.27
N VAL A 230 18.73 -3.67 12.28
CA VAL A 230 19.54 -4.53 13.14
C VAL A 230 18.89 -4.67 14.52
N HIS A 231 18.22 -3.63 14.99
CA HIS A 231 17.63 -3.57 16.30
C HIS A 231 16.10 -3.50 16.22
N ALA A 232 15.42 -4.25 17.08
CA ALA A 232 13.95 -4.22 17.15
C ALA A 232 13.39 -2.85 17.59
N VAL A 233 14.19 -2.07 18.30
CA VAL A 233 13.87 -0.71 18.74
C VAL A 233 15.11 0.14 18.53
N ALA A 234 14.99 1.22 17.79
CA ALA A 234 16.04 2.23 17.66
C ALA A 234 15.80 3.39 18.65
N GLU A 235 16.86 4.12 18.98
CA GLU A 235 16.72 5.37 19.74
C GLU A 235 15.95 6.41 18.91
N PRO A 236 15.07 7.24 19.52
CA PRO A 236 14.37 8.30 18.81
C PRO A 236 15.30 9.25 18.06
N LEU A 237 14.81 9.84 16.95
CA LEU A 237 15.53 10.89 16.22
C LEU A 237 15.37 12.29 16.84
N SER A 238 14.34 12.48 17.68
CA SER A 238 14.03 13.75 18.33
C SER A 238 14.99 14.14 19.44
#